data_60a8a298fbeeab476426b54466b873dd
#
_entry.id   60a8a298fbeeab476426b54466b873dd
#
_cell.length_a   1.000
_cell.length_b   1.000
_cell.length_c   1.000
_cell.angle_alpha   90.00
_cell.angle_beta   90.00
_cell.angle_gamma   90.00
#
_symmetry.space_group_name_H-M   'P 1'
#
loop_
_entity.id
_entity.type
_entity.pdbx_description
1 polymer ?
#
loop_
_entity_poly.entity_id
_entity_poly.type
_entity_poly.pdbx_seq_one_letter_code
_entity_poly.pdbx_strand_id
1 'polypeptide(L)'
;MDELSPAEAKGISAGVEYLPFGIPGLDGATRGIPTGSAVLLAGAPDAGGHAFLYTSLASLMLAKHDPALYPRRLGPAREAIPEGVTYVSLTHDREHIYAELDAVLDSEQFATLTDHLTVADFSQQFLAAVDVPGSLYQERRDDAVLPADGDSPATGDAAALLEDVSEAIADSGDDSIVVVDGLSDLLLATNFGLDRSDVLGFLLGLREAVVGWDGIAFVLYERRAAEVRNDPDISGLLHGSVFFYSNDQGHDTYRTMRVGSFGGALDTERQTVFETSVGPAGVRAKATKKIGPSNW
;
A
#
# COMPACT_ATOMS: atom_id res chain seq x y z
N MET A 1 -7.70 6.78 36.32
CA MET A 1 -7.91 6.09 35.02
C MET A 1 -9.24 5.42 35.15
N ASP A 2 -10.26 6.06 34.60
CA ASP A 2 -11.60 5.47 34.60
C ASP A 2 -11.65 4.36 33.58
N GLU A 3 -11.97 3.15 34.04
CA GLU A 3 -12.21 2.02 33.13
C GLU A 3 -13.51 2.28 32.36
N LEU A 4 -13.44 2.28 31.04
CA LEU A 4 -14.62 2.38 30.19
C LEU A 4 -15.60 1.24 30.50
N SER A 5 -16.87 1.57 30.63
CA SER A 5 -17.89 0.54 30.81
C SER A 5 -18.02 -0.36 29.60
N PRO A 6 -18.47 -1.64 29.74
CA PRO A 6 -18.69 -2.53 28.60
C PRO A 6 -19.64 -1.98 27.53
N ALA A 7 -20.48 -1.04 27.86
CA ALA A 7 -21.39 -0.35 26.92
C ALA A 7 -20.67 0.75 26.15
N GLU A 8 -19.75 1.47 26.79
CA GLU A 8 -18.90 2.47 26.14
C GLU A 8 -17.87 1.80 25.22
N ALA A 9 -17.29 0.67 25.64
CA ALA A 9 -16.40 -0.14 24.80
C ALA A 9 -17.12 -0.72 23.56
N LYS A 10 -18.42 -1.08 23.69
CA LYS A 10 -19.25 -1.47 22.54
C LYS A 10 -19.61 -0.28 21.63
N GLY A 11 -19.78 0.93 22.20
CA GLY A 11 -20.04 2.16 21.44
C GLY A 11 -18.84 2.56 20.56
N ILE A 12 -17.62 2.38 21.05
CA ILE A 12 -16.39 2.63 20.31
C ILE A 12 -16.26 1.64 19.13
N SER A 13 -16.67 0.40 19.31
CA SER A 13 -16.66 -0.62 18.23
C SER A 13 -17.80 -0.45 17.21
N ALA A 14 -18.84 0.32 17.51
CA ALA A 14 -20.00 0.49 16.62
C ALA A 14 -19.81 1.58 15.55
N GLY A 15 -18.69 2.33 15.59
CA GLY A 15 -18.38 3.42 14.65
C GLY A 15 -17.31 3.09 13.59
N VAL A 16 -16.66 1.91 13.66
CA VAL A 16 -15.63 1.55 12.66
C VAL A 16 -16.30 1.08 11.38
N GLU A 17 -16.11 1.83 10.32
CA GLU A 17 -16.53 1.44 8.99
C GLU A 17 -15.46 0.52 8.34
N TYR A 18 -15.91 -0.36 7.46
CA TYR A 18 -15.03 -1.30 6.76
C TYR A 18 -15.16 -1.10 5.27
N LEU A 19 -14.05 -0.82 4.62
CA LEU A 19 -13.97 -0.77 3.16
C LEU A 19 -13.58 -2.14 2.60
N PRO A 20 -14.11 -2.53 1.43
CA PRO A 20 -13.68 -3.76 0.79
C PRO A 20 -12.21 -3.64 0.35
N PHE A 21 -11.54 -4.77 0.21
CA PHE A 21 -10.25 -4.80 -0.49
C PHE A 21 -10.41 -4.54 -2.01
N GLY A 22 -11.61 -4.64 -2.53
CA GLY A 22 -11.85 -4.57 -3.96
C GLY A 22 -11.40 -5.82 -4.73
N ILE A 23 -11.04 -6.88 -4.04
CA ILE A 23 -10.52 -8.12 -4.63
C ILE A 23 -11.62 -9.20 -4.64
N PRO A 24 -12.09 -9.65 -5.81
CA PRO A 24 -13.08 -10.71 -5.91
C PRO A 24 -12.62 -12.00 -5.20
N GLY A 25 -13.47 -12.53 -4.33
CA GLY A 25 -13.21 -13.72 -3.52
C GLY A 25 -12.59 -13.41 -2.14
N LEU A 26 -11.82 -12.34 -1.99
CA LEU A 26 -11.31 -11.87 -0.70
C LEU A 26 -12.42 -11.18 0.11
N ASP A 27 -13.12 -10.22 -0.50
CA ASP A 27 -14.19 -9.44 0.14
C ASP A 27 -15.38 -10.29 0.58
N GLY A 28 -15.56 -11.47 0.00
CA GLY A 28 -16.58 -12.44 0.45
C GLY A 28 -16.16 -13.24 1.68
N ALA A 29 -14.86 -13.27 1.97
CA ALA A 29 -14.26 -14.09 3.04
C ALA A 29 -13.75 -13.26 4.22
N THR A 30 -13.68 -11.92 4.08
CA THR A 30 -13.19 -10.98 5.09
C THR A 30 -14.21 -9.87 5.32
N ARG A 31 -14.01 -9.10 6.40
CA ARG A 31 -14.82 -7.89 6.64
C ARG A 31 -14.35 -6.68 5.82
N GLY A 32 -13.15 -6.77 5.22
CA GLY A 32 -12.48 -5.64 4.58
C GLY A 32 -11.45 -4.97 5.48
N ILE A 33 -11.09 -3.75 5.13
CA ILE A 33 -10.12 -2.90 5.81
C ILE A 33 -10.88 -1.92 6.70
N PRO A 34 -10.61 -1.85 8.01
CA PRO A 34 -11.18 -0.79 8.85
C PRO A 34 -10.70 0.58 8.35
N THR A 35 -11.58 1.59 8.29
CA THR A 35 -11.16 2.98 8.08
C THR A 35 -10.19 3.41 9.20
N GLY A 36 -9.32 4.36 8.91
CA GLY A 36 -8.23 4.72 9.83
C GLY A 36 -7.10 3.69 9.88
N SER A 37 -6.90 2.86 8.84
CA SER A 37 -5.90 1.81 8.84
C SER A 37 -4.74 2.06 7.89
N ALA A 38 -3.51 1.93 8.42
CA ALA A 38 -2.31 1.72 7.62
C ALA A 38 -2.03 0.22 7.48
N VAL A 39 -1.85 -0.25 6.25
CA VAL A 39 -1.76 -1.67 5.87
C VAL A 39 -0.43 -1.96 5.19
N LEU A 40 0.32 -2.90 5.75
CA LEU A 40 1.54 -3.40 5.14
C LEU A 40 1.22 -4.43 4.05
N LEU A 41 1.71 -4.21 2.85
CA LEU A 41 1.69 -5.16 1.74
C LEU A 41 3.08 -5.74 1.54
N ALA A 42 3.33 -6.97 2.02
CA ALA A 42 4.67 -7.54 2.06
C ALA A 42 4.79 -8.82 1.24
N GLY A 43 5.77 -8.85 0.35
CA GLY A 43 6.07 -10.01 -0.50
C GLY A 43 7.28 -9.78 -1.38
N ALA A 44 7.84 -10.84 -1.99
CA ALA A 44 8.83 -10.66 -3.04
C ALA A 44 8.19 -9.98 -4.27
N PRO A 45 8.96 -9.28 -5.12
CA PRO A 45 8.43 -8.54 -6.27
C PRO A 45 7.50 -9.36 -7.17
N ASP A 46 7.80 -10.64 -7.38
CA ASP A 46 7.03 -11.58 -8.20
C ASP A 46 5.79 -12.18 -7.50
N ALA A 47 5.61 -11.91 -6.22
CA ALA A 47 4.53 -12.50 -5.42
C ALA A 47 3.14 -11.86 -5.66
N GLY A 48 3.08 -10.74 -6.38
CA GLY A 48 1.83 -10.11 -6.83
C GLY A 48 1.29 -8.99 -5.92
N GLY A 49 2.14 -8.40 -5.08
CA GLY A 49 1.78 -7.28 -4.19
C GLY A 49 1.30 -6.04 -4.96
N HIS A 50 2.03 -5.61 -5.99
CA HIS A 50 1.64 -4.48 -6.85
C HIS A 50 0.33 -4.76 -7.61
N ALA A 51 0.20 -5.93 -8.22
CA ALA A 51 -1.03 -6.28 -8.93
C ALA A 51 -2.26 -6.30 -7.99
N PHE A 52 -2.08 -6.75 -6.75
CA PHE A 52 -3.11 -6.67 -5.71
C PHE A 52 -3.45 -5.22 -5.40
N LEU A 53 -2.46 -4.37 -5.14
CA LEU A 53 -2.64 -2.95 -4.84
C LEU A 53 -3.39 -2.25 -5.98
N TYR A 54 -2.92 -2.37 -7.22
CA TYR A 54 -3.55 -1.72 -8.38
C TYR A 54 -5.00 -2.16 -8.57
N THR A 55 -5.29 -3.45 -8.43
CA THR A 55 -6.67 -3.96 -8.50
C THR A 55 -7.53 -3.41 -7.36
N SER A 56 -6.99 -3.33 -6.16
CA SER A 56 -7.67 -2.77 -4.99
C SER A 56 -8.02 -1.30 -5.20
N LEU A 57 -7.04 -0.48 -5.58
CA LEU A 57 -7.23 0.95 -5.84
C LEU A 57 -8.26 1.19 -6.95
N ALA A 58 -8.13 0.52 -8.09
CA ALA A 58 -9.06 0.65 -9.20
C ALA A 58 -10.49 0.25 -8.80
N SER A 59 -10.63 -0.83 -8.05
CA SER A 59 -11.94 -1.28 -7.57
C SER A 59 -12.57 -0.30 -6.58
N LEU A 60 -11.79 0.32 -5.72
CA LEU A 60 -12.26 1.35 -4.78
C LEU A 60 -12.68 2.63 -5.52
N MET A 61 -11.90 3.07 -6.50
CA MET A 61 -12.25 4.23 -7.33
C MET A 61 -13.50 3.97 -8.18
N LEU A 62 -13.64 2.79 -8.78
CA LEU A 62 -14.90 2.39 -9.45
C LEU A 62 -16.08 2.39 -8.48
N ALA A 63 -15.90 1.85 -7.28
CA ALA A 63 -16.97 1.85 -6.27
C ALA A 63 -17.39 3.25 -5.85
N LYS A 64 -16.44 4.19 -5.79
CA LYS A 64 -16.67 5.59 -5.41
C LYS A 64 -17.32 6.39 -6.53
N HIS A 65 -16.73 6.37 -7.73
CA HIS A 65 -17.06 7.29 -8.81
C HIS A 65 -18.00 6.70 -9.86
N ASP A 66 -17.89 5.39 -10.13
CA ASP A 66 -18.77 4.68 -11.08
C ASP A 66 -19.39 3.41 -10.51
N PRO A 67 -20.30 3.56 -9.51
CA PRO A 67 -20.91 2.42 -8.82
C PRO A 67 -21.76 1.53 -9.72
N ALA A 68 -22.08 1.95 -10.95
CA ALA A 68 -22.79 1.11 -11.91
C ALA A 68 -21.88 0.00 -12.46
N LEU A 69 -20.58 0.25 -12.55
CA LEU A 69 -19.58 -0.72 -12.98
C LEU A 69 -19.08 -1.61 -11.83
N TYR A 70 -19.27 -1.17 -10.59
CA TYR A 70 -18.83 -1.95 -9.43
C TYR A 70 -19.83 -3.07 -9.10
N PRO A 71 -19.40 -4.36 -9.05
CA PRO A 71 -20.31 -5.49 -8.99
C PRO A 71 -21.05 -5.67 -7.64
N ARG A 72 -20.71 -4.87 -6.63
CA ARG A 72 -21.31 -4.96 -5.28
C ARG A 72 -21.89 -3.62 -4.86
N ARG A 73 -23.04 -3.67 -4.17
CA ARG A 73 -23.58 -2.47 -3.53
C ARG A 73 -22.93 -2.29 -2.16
N LEU A 74 -22.20 -1.19 -1.98
CA LEU A 74 -21.49 -0.89 -0.73
C LEU A 74 -22.37 -0.18 0.30
N GLY A 75 -23.52 0.39 -0.12
CA GLY A 75 -24.35 1.17 0.79
C GLY A 75 -23.58 2.36 1.40
N PRO A 76 -23.68 2.58 2.73
CA PRO A 76 -22.96 3.67 3.40
C PRO A 76 -21.44 3.60 3.29
N ALA A 77 -20.85 2.40 3.22
CA ALA A 77 -19.41 2.23 3.11
C ALA A 77 -18.79 2.88 1.84
N ARG A 78 -19.60 3.20 0.82
CA ARG A 78 -19.15 3.96 -0.34
C ARG A 78 -18.73 5.39 0.03
N GLU A 79 -19.45 6.02 0.94
CA GLU A 79 -19.16 7.39 1.35
C GLU A 79 -17.84 7.49 2.11
N ALA A 80 -17.46 6.43 2.82
CA ALA A 80 -16.20 6.34 3.53
C ALA A 80 -14.99 6.06 2.61
N ILE A 81 -15.19 5.74 1.31
CA ILE A 81 -14.07 5.64 0.36
C ILE A 81 -13.59 7.06 0.05
N PRO A 82 -12.29 7.36 0.19
CA PRO A 82 -11.70 8.65 -0.20
C PRO A 82 -11.94 8.98 -1.67
N GLU A 83 -11.89 10.27 -2.01
CA GLU A 83 -12.18 10.76 -3.37
C GLU A 83 -11.07 10.42 -4.37
N GLY A 84 -9.82 10.24 -3.91
CA GLY A 84 -8.67 9.99 -4.78
C GLY A 84 -7.65 9.04 -4.18
N VAL A 85 -6.55 8.92 -4.92
CA VAL A 85 -5.37 8.15 -4.55
C VAL A 85 -4.14 9.03 -4.67
N THR A 86 -3.33 9.10 -3.62
CA THR A 86 -1.99 9.68 -3.65
C THR A 86 -0.96 8.55 -3.60
N TYR A 87 -0.25 8.38 -4.69
CA TYR A 87 0.77 7.35 -4.86
C TYR A 87 2.16 7.98 -4.75
N VAL A 88 2.83 7.74 -3.63
CA VAL A 88 4.21 8.15 -3.40
C VAL A 88 5.13 7.05 -3.93
N SER A 89 5.93 7.38 -4.94
CA SER A 89 6.91 6.49 -5.54
C SER A 89 8.33 6.96 -5.29
N LEU A 90 9.20 6.05 -4.85
CA LEU A 90 10.60 6.34 -4.56
C LEU A 90 11.55 5.89 -5.68
N THR A 91 11.16 4.91 -6.50
CA THR A 91 12.05 4.35 -7.53
C THR A 91 11.50 4.40 -8.93
N HIS A 92 10.18 4.45 -9.07
CA HIS A 92 9.51 4.46 -10.37
C HIS A 92 8.95 5.84 -10.69
N ASP A 93 9.22 6.33 -11.90
CA ASP A 93 8.60 7.54 -12.40
C ASP A 93 7.12 7.32 -12.75
N ARG A 94 6.41 8.41 -12.96
CA ARG A 94 4.98 8.38 -13.29
C ARG A 94 4.68 7.50 -14.51
N GLU A 95 5.48 7.58 -15.56
CA GLU A 95 5.25 6.81 -16.80
C GLU A 95 5.34 5.31 -16.55
N HIS A 96 6.28 4.89 -15.72
CA HIS A 96 6.43 3.49 -15.34
C HIS A 96 5.21 2.98 -14.57
N ILE A 97 4.73 3.76 -13.58
CA ILE A 97 3.54 3.39 -12.81
C ILE A 97 2.31 3.27 -13.71
N TYR A 98 2.10 4.20 -14.65
CA TYR A 98 0.99 4.12 -15.58
C TYR A 98 1.11 2.90 -16.51
N ALA A 99 2.32 2.55 -16.95
CA ALA A 99 2.54 1.34 -17.76
C ALA A 99 2.23 0.04 -16.98
N GLU A 100 2.59 -0.01 -15.69
CA GLU A 100 2.24 -1.14 -14.82
C GLU A 100 0.74 -1.25 -14.57
N LEU A 101 0.06 -0.13 -14.36
CA LEU A 101 -1.40 -0.07 -14.22
C LEU A 101 -2.10 -0.62 -15.48
N ASP A 102 -1.67 -0.18 -16.67
CA ASP A 102 -2.22 -0.65 -17.95
C ASP A 102 -2.00 -2.14 -18.18
N ALA A 103 -0.88 -2.68 -17.69
CA ALA A 103 -0.57 -4.11 -17.79
C ALA A 103 -1.44 -5.00 -16.89
N VAL A 104 -2.02 -4.45 -15.82
CA VAL A 104 -2.77 -5.21 -14.79
C VAL A 104 -4.27 -5.00 -14.89
N LEU A 105 -4.72 -3.80 -15.25
CA LEU A 105 -6.11 -3.36 -15.18
C LEU A 105 -6.78 -3.44 -16.56
N ASP A 106 -8.09 -3.63 -16.57
CA ASP A 106 -8.87 -3.40 -17.80
C ASP A 106 -9.05 -1.90 -18.08
N SER A 107 -9.54 -1.58 -19.26
CA SER A 107 -9.62 -0.19 -19.72
C SER A 107 -10.51 0.71 -18.85
N GLU A 108 -11.59 0.18 -18.27
CA GLU A 108 -12.50 0.93 -17.41
C GLU A 108 -11.86 1.17 -16.04
N GLN A 109 -11.25 0.15 -15.46
CA GLN A 109 -10.49 0.22 -14.23
C GLN A 109 -9.32 1.21 -14.34
N PHE A 110 -8.55 1.11 -15.43
CA PHE A 110 -7.43 1.99 -15.71
C PHE A 110 -7.88 3.45 -15.82
N ALA A 111 -8.89 3.74 -16.66
CA ALA A 111 -9.39 5.09 -16.85
C ALA A 111 -9.90 5.69 -15.53
N THR A 112 -10.75 4.97 -14.80
CA THR A 112 -11.32 5.47 -13.54
C THR A 112 -10.22 5.71 -12.50
N LEU A 113 -9.25 4.80 -12.36
CA LEU A 113 -8.16 5.00 -11.40
C LEU A 113 -7.30 6.20 -11.78
N THR A 114 -6.89 6.31 -13.05
CA THR A 114 -5.97 7.38 -13.49
C THR A 114 -6.60 8.77 -13.44
N ASP A 115 -7.92 8.90 -13.58
CA ASP A 115 -8.64 10.15 -13.42
C ASP A 115 -8.61 10.68 -11.96
N HIS A 116 -8.35 9.80 -10.99
CA HIS A 116 -8.35 10.12 -9.55
C HIS A 116 -6.99 9.82 -8.87
N LEU A 117 -5.93 9.59 -9.66
CA LEU A 117 -4.60 9.25 -9.19
C LEU A 117 -3.66 10.45 -9.28
N THR A 118 -3.10 10.83 -8.14
CA THR A 118 -1.95 11.74 -8.05
C THR A 118 -0.70 10.94 -7.77
N VAL A 119 0.30 11.02 -8.64
CA VAL A 119 1.62 10.39 -8.42
C VAL A 119 2.59 11.45 -7.92
N ALA A 120 3.05 11.29 -6.70
CA ALA A 120 4.16 12.03 -6.10
C ALA A 120 5.46 11.25 -6.39
N ASP A 121 6.19 11.70 -7.41
CA ASP A 121 7.38 11.02 -7.93
C ASP A 121 8.63 11.58 -7.25
N PHE A 122 9.23 10.80 -6.38
CA PHE A 122 10.48 11.08 -5.67
C PHE A 122 11.67 10.31 -6.24
N SER A 123 11.53 9.66 -7.40
CA SER A 123 12.56 8.78 -7.96
C SER A 123 13.91 9.47 -8.16
N GLN A 124 13.92 10.71 -8.62
CA GLN A 124 15.15 11.49 -8.80
C GLN A 124 15.82 11.84 -7.47
N GLN A 125 15.02 12.26 -6.48
CA GLN A 125 15.53 12.59 -5.14
C GLN A 125 16.08 11.33 -4.45
N PHE A 126 15.37 10.21 -4.57
CA PHE A 126 15.82 8.93 -4.02
C PHE A 126 17.16 8.49 -4.63
N LEU A 127 17.29 8.52 -5.97
CA LEU A 127 18.55 8.17 -6.64
C LEU A 127 19.72 9.07 -6.19
N ALA A 128 19.46 10.36 -5.96
CA ALA A 128 20.45 11.27 -5.42
C ALA A 128 20.78 10.94 -3.95
N ALA A 129 19.77 10.60 -3.14
CA ALA A 129 19.94 10.28 -1.72
C ALA A 129 20.72 8.97 -1.49
N VAL A 130 20.71 8.04 -2.45
CA VAL A 130 21.49 6.79 -2.38
C VAL A 130 22.77 6.83 -3.23
N ASP A 131 23.29 8.03 -3.51
CA ASP A 131 24.56 8.27 -4.19
C ASP A 131 24.68 7.63 -5.61
N VAL A 132 23.56 7.45 -6.31
CA VAL A 132 23.61 7.03 -7.70
C VAL A 132 24.26 8.12 -8.56
N PRO A 133 25.27 7.81 -9.40
CA PRO A 133 25.88 8.81 -10.26
C PRO A 133 24.87 9.53 -11.15
N GLY A 134 24.81 10.85 -11.08
CA GLY A 134 23.86 11.68 -11.82
C GLY A 134 23.86 11.46 -13.33
N SER A 135 25.00 11.04 -13.92
CA SER A 135 25.11 10.68 -15.33
C SER A 135 24.21 9.49 -15.75
N LEU A 136 23.73 8.70 -14.80
CA LEU A 136 22.86 7.54 -15.09
C LEU A 136 21.36 7.91 -15.15
N TYR A 137 20.96 9.07 -14.62
CA TYR A 137 19.55 9.47 -14.56
C TYR A 137 19.26 10.92 -15.00
N GLN A 138 20.29 11.74 -15.23
CA GLN A 138 20.12 13.16 -15.62
C GLN A 138 19.71 13.36 -17.10
N GLU A 139 19.80 12.37 -17.98
CA GLU A 139 19.41 12.51 -19.38
C GLU A 139 17.90 12.68 -19.62
N ARG A 140 17.06 12.49 -18.60
CA ARG A 140 15.59 12.73 -18.69
C ARG A 140 15.17 14.16 -18.38
N ARG A 141 16.10 15.11 -18.36
CA ARG A 141 15.88 16.49 -17.86
C ARG A 141 15.31 17.48 -18.87
N ASP A 142 14.99 17.09 -20.10
CA ASP A 142 14.64 18.05 -21.14
C ASP A 142 13.28 18.76 -20.97
N ASP A 143 12.39 18.34 -20.04
CA ASP A 143 11.07 18.94 -19.82
C ASP A 143 10.80 19.48 -18.39
N ALA A 144 11.73 19.40 -17.47
CA ALA A 144 11.56 19.97 -16.14
C ALA A 144 12.02 21.44 -16.11
N VAL A 145 11.09 22.35 -15.94
CA VAL A 145 11.38 23.76 -15.62
C VAL A 145 12.03 23.81 -14.23
N LEU A 146 13.36 23.86 -14.20
CA LEU A 146 14.14 24.09 -12.98
C LEU A 146 13.95 25.53 -12.51
N PRO A 147 13.87 25.80 -11.19
CA PRO A 147 14.09 27.12 -10.68
C PRO A 147 15.51 27.59 -11.03
N ALA A 148 15.60 28.84 -11.47
CA ALA A 148 16.78 29.43 -12.10
C ALA A 148 17.94 29.82 -11.15
N ASP A 149 18.03 29.22 -9.98
CA ASP A 149 19.09 29.50 -9.01
C ASP A 149 20.04 28.30 -8.88
N GLY A 150 21.23 28.52 -9.40
CA GLY A 150 22.29 27.57 -9.71
C GLY A 150 22.99 26.92 -8.52
N ASP A 151 22.27 26.24 -7.66
CA ASP A 151 22.86 25.24 -6.79
C ASP A 151 22.64 23.86 -7.43
N SER A 152 23.76 23.21 -7.83
CA SER A 152 23.77 21.77 -8.08
C SER A 152 23.07 21.08 -6.92
N PRO A 153 22.22 20.06 -7.15
CA PRO A 153 21.69 19.29 -6.04
C PRO A 153 22.91 18.77 -5.27
N ALA A 154 23.13 19.34 -4.09
CA ALA A 154 24.04 18.82 -3.11
C ALA A 154 23.72 17.33 -2.94
N THR A 155 24.73 16.51 -2.71
CA THR A 155 24.64 15.12 -2.25
C THR A 155 23.30 14.87 -1.58
N GLY A 156 22.45 14.02 -2.18
CA GLY A 156 21.05 13.89 -1.79
C GLY A 156 20.95 13.59 -0.30
N ASP A 157 20.24 14.44 0.41
CA ASP A 157 20.00 14.26 1.84
C ASP A 157 18.82 13.28 2.01
N ALA A 158 19.11 12.08 2.46
CA ALA A 158 18.09 11.05 2.67
C ALA A 158 17.10 11.43 3.79
N ALA A 159 17.49 12.29 4.72
CA ALA A 159 16.60 12.83 5.74
C ALA A 159 15.63 13.86 5.14
N ALA A 160 16.13 14.74 4.25
CA ALA A 160 15.27 15.69 3.52
C ALA A 160 14.25 14.94 2.60
N LEU A 161 14.68 13.85 1.95
CA LEU A 161 13.77 13.02 1.18
C LEU A 161 12.60 12.51 2.04
N LEU A 162 12.87 12.02 3.25
CA LEU A 162 11.83 11.50 4.14
C LEU A 162 10.88 12.62 4.63
N GLU A 163 11.40 13.83 4.82
CA GLU A 163 10.60 15.01 5.15
C GLU A 163 9.68 15.39 4.00
N ASP A 164 10.21 15.51 2.76
CA ASP A 164 9.44 15.84 1.57
C ASP A 164 8.34 14.80 1.29
N VAL A 165 8.64 13.50 1.47
CA VAL A 165 7.66 12.41 1.38
C VAL A 165 6.56 12.58 2.42
N SER A 166 6.93 12.94 3.65
CA SER A 166 5.97 13.13 4.75
C SER A 166 5.06 14.33 4.49
N GLU A 167 5.59 15.43 3.95
CA GLU A 167 4.81 16.62 3.56
C GLU A 167 3.82 16.29 2.43
N ALA A 168 4.25 15.60 1.38
CA ALA A 168 3.37 15.22 0.28
C ALA A 168 2.20 14.31 0.73
N ILE A 169 2.44 13.46 1.72
CA ILE A 169 1.41 12.63 2.33
C ILE A 169 0.46 13.48 3.18
N ALA A 170 1.00 14.39 3.99
CA ALA A 170 0.19 15.25 4.86
C ALA A 170 -0.74 16.17 4.06
N ASP A 171 -0.27 16.69 2.94
CA ASP A 171 -1.04 17.61 2.07
C ASP A 171 -2.24 16.94 1.40
N SER A 172 -2.23 15.61 1.27
CA SER A 172 -3.24 14.85 0.50
C SER A 172 -4.06 13.87 1.35
N GLY A 173 -3.72 13.72 2.64
CA GLY A 173 -4.19 12.60 3.45
C GLY A 173 -5.70 12.52 3.69
N ASP A 174 -6.39 13.66 3.84
CA ASP A 174 -7.80 13.68 4.26
C ASP A 174 -8.77 13.12 3.20
N ASP A 175 -8.44 13.27 1.90
CA ASP A 175 -9.32 12.89 0.79
C ASP A 175 -8.72 11.80 -0.12
N SER A 176 -7.61 11.21 0.27
CA SER A 176 -6.90 10.25 -0.58
C SER A 176 -6.61 8.93 0.13
N ILE A 177 -6.67 7.84 -0.63
CA ILE A 177 -5.98 6.61 -0.25
C ILE A 177 -4.49 6.85 -0.48
N VAL A 178 -3.69 6.78 0.58
CA VAL A 178 -2.24 6.99 0.49
C VAL A 178 -1.55 5.67 0.16
N VAL A 179 -0.63 5.72 -0.81
CA VAL A 179 0.27 4.61 -1.14
C VAL A 179 1.71 5.04 -0.92
N VAL A 180 2.49 4.26 -0.21
CA VAL A 180 3.94 4.43 -0.07
C VAL A 180 4.63 3.25 -0.76
N ASP A 181 5.23 3.53 -1.91
CA ASP A 181 5.97 2.56 -2.71
C ASP A 181 7.43 3.04 -2.86
N GLY A 182 8.40 2.61 -1.99
CA GLY A 182 8.31 1.47 -1.15
C GLY A 182 9.15 1.57 0.12
N LEU A 183 8.70 0.83 1.11
CA LEU A 183 9.45 0.71 2.37
C LEU A 183 10.83 0.07 2.17
N SER A 184 10.98 -0.79 1.18
CA SER A 184 12.27 -1.39 0.81
C SER A 184 13.32 -0.34 0.48
N ASP A 185 12.90 0.72 -0.21
CA ASP A 185 13.76 1.79 -0.68
C ASP A 185 14.12 2.73 0.47
N LEU A 186 13.17 3.08 1.33
CA LEU A 186 13.47 3.83 2.57
C LEU A 186 14.48 3.07 3.45
N LEU A 187 14.31 1.75 3.56
CA LEU A 187 15.27 0.91 4.30
C LEU A 187 16.61 0.78 3.57
N LEU A 188 16.66 0.83 2.24
CA LEU A 188 17.91 0.91 1.49
C LEU A 188 18.64 2.23 1.78
N ALA A 189 17.92 3.36 1.83
CA ALA A 189 18.47 4.67 2.13
C ALA A 189 19.14 4.74 3.53
N THR A 190 18.83 3.80 4.43
CA THR A 190 19.53 3.72 5.73
C THR A 190 21.02 3.37 5.60
N ASN A 191 21.46 2.84 4.48
CA ASN A 191 22.88 2.63 4.20
C ASN A 191 23.58 3.91 3.69
N PHE A 192 22.81 4.98 3.44
CA PHE A 192 23.25 6.25 2.84
C PHE A 192 22.93 7.47 3.71
N GLY A 193 22.80 7.28 5.01
CA GLY A 193 22.70 8.37 5.98
C GLY A 193 21.30 8.59 6.57
N LEU A 194 20.28 7.89 6.11
CA LEU A 194 18.99 7.87 6.80
C LEU A 194 19.06 6.92 8.01
N ASP A 195 18.62 7.37 9.17
CA ASP A 195 18.56 6.47 10.32
C ASP A 195 17.34 5.52 10.22
N ARG A 196 17.55 4.23 10.54
CA ARG A 196 16.45 3.25 10.59
C ARG A 196 15.34 3.69 11.56
N SER A 197 15.70 4.36 12.66
CA SER A 197 14.76 4.93 13.61
C SER A 197 13.82 5.94 12.99
N ASP A 198 14.29 6.73 12.03
CA ASP A 198 13.47 7.73 11.35
C ASP A 198 12.47 7.09 10.42
N VAL A 199 12.85 6.02 9.72
CA VAL A 199 11.92 5.21 8.92
C VAL A 199 10.83 4.57 9.81
N LEU A 200 11.20 4.04 10.96
CA LEU A 200 10.23 3.49 11.90
C LEU A 200 9.32 4.58 12.50
N GLY A 201 9.91 5.76 12.79
CA GLY A 201 9.18 6.95 13.22
C GLY A 201 8.17 7.43 12.18
N PHE A 202 8.57 7.47 10.90
CA PHE A 202 7.69 7.79 9.77
C PHE A 202 6.49 6.81 9.70
N LEU A 203 6.73 5.50 9.80
CA LEU A 203 5.65 4.51 9.78
C LEU A 203 4.69 4.67 10.97
N LEU A 204 5.21 4.99 12.16
CA LEU A 204 4.36 5.29 13.32
C LEU A 204 3.56 6.58 13.11
N GLY A 205 4.19 7.63 12.56
CA GLY A 205 3.53 8.87 12.20
C GLY A 205 2.41 8.66 11.18
N LEU A 206 2.67 7.90 10.11
CA LEU A 206 1.67 7.54 9.11
C LEU A 206 0.50 6.77 9.72
N ARG A 207 0.80 5.82 10.58
CA ARG A 207 -0.20 5.05 11.31
C ARG A 207 -1.15 5.94 12.12
N GLU A 208 -0.63 6.92 12.85
CA GLU A 208 -1.44 7.84 13.65
C GLU A 208 -2.20 8.85 12.78
N ALA A 209 -1.57 9.35 11.70
CA ALA A 209 -2.17 10.28 10.77
C ALA A 209 -3.41 9.68 10.08
N VAL A 210 -3.31 8.45 9.60
CA VAL A 210 -4.41 7.73 8.92
C VAL A 210 -5.65 7.59 9.84
N VAL A 211 -5.45 7.42 11.14
CA VAL A 211 -6.56 7.43 12.11
C VAL A 211 -7.24 8.80 12.16
N GLY A 212 -6.43 9.88 12.11
CA GLY A 212 -6.95 11.25 12.12
C GLY A 212 -7.73 11.61 10.85
N TRP A 213 -7.34 11.04 9.70
CA TRP A 213 -8.01 11.23 8.41
C TRP A 213 -9.23 10.34 8.20
N ASP A 214 -9.41 9.31 9.03
CA ASP A 214 -10.39 8.22 8.82
C ASP A 214 -10.20 7.53 7.43
N GLY A 215 -8.98 7.61 6.89
CA GLY A 215 -8.58 7.14 5.58
C GLY A 215 -7.99 5.73 5.57
N ILE A 216 -7.28 5.41 4.49
CA ILE A 216 -6.48 4.18 4.36
C ILE A 216 -5.11 4.53 3.79
N ALA A 217 -4.06 3.90 4.33
CA ALA A 217 -2.75 3.91 3.72
C ALA A 217 -2.28 2.48 3.42
N PHE A 218 -1.65 2.29 2.26
CA PHE A 218 -0.94 1.07 1.89
C PHE A 218 0.56 1.36 1.85
N VAL A 219 1.34 0.48 2.47
CA VAL A 219 2.80 0.55 2.46
C VAL A 219 3.33 -0.73 1.82
N LEU A 220 3.99 -0.61 0.67
CA LEU A 220 4.61 -1.75 0.01
C LEU A 220 5.97 -2.05 0.62
N TYR A 221 6.22 -3.32 0.86
CA TYR A 221 7.49 -3.83 1.32
C TYR A 221 7.92 -5.05 0.51
N GLU A 222 8.78 -4.84 -0.46
CA GLU A 222 9.29 -5.87 -1.35
C GLU A 222 10.39 -6.71 -0.70
N ARG A 223 9.96 -7.56 0.20
CA ARG A 223 10.79 -8.56 0.90
C ARG A 223 10.02 -9.84 1.02
N ARG A 224 10.73 -10.97 1.06
CA ARG A 224 10.07 -12.26 1.28
C ARG A 224 9.19 -12.18 2.53
N ALA A 225 7.92 -12.54 2.37
CA ALA A 225 6.92 -12.44 3.43
C ALA A 225 7.34 -13.15 4.75
N ALA A 226 8.09 -14.25 4.65
CA ALA A 226 8.63 -14.95 5.81
C ALA A 226 9.67 -14.11 6.58
N GLU A 227 10.50 -13.34 5.88
CA GLU A 227 11.49 -12.45 6.49
C GLU A 227 10.80 -11.31 7.22
N VAL A 228 9.80 -10.69 6.58
CA VAL A 228 9.02 -9.58 7.17
C VAL A 228 8.24 -10.02 8.40
N ARG A 229 7.61 -11.18 8.35
CA ARG A 229 6.87 -11.73 9.51
C ARG A 229 7.75 -12.00 10.72
N ASN A 230 9.03 -12.26 10.49
CA ASN A 230 10.01 -12.50 11.55
C ASN A 230 10.75 -11.23 11.98
N ASP A 231 10.45 -10.07 11.35
CA ASP A 231 10.93 -8.77 11.77
C ASP A 231 9.88 -8.11 12.68
N PRO A 232 10.07 -8.17 14.02
CA PRO A 232 9.09 -7.63 14.96
C PRO A 232 8.96 -6.11 14.89
N ASP A 233 10.02 -5.43 14.40
CA ASP A 233 10.05 -3.97 14.31
C ASP A 233 9.15 -3.44 13.18
N ILE A 234 8.82 -4.28 12.19
CA ILE A 234 8.02 -3.89 11.02
C ILE A 234 6.67 -4.60 11.01
N SER A 235 6.64 -5.91 11.26
CA SER A 235 5.44 -6.74 11.07
C SER A 235 4.26 -6.35 11.96
N GLY A 236 4.52 -5.71 13.10
CA GLY A 236 3.53 -5.28 14.08
C GLY A 236 3.31 -3.76 14.14
N LEU A 237 4.02 -2.99 13.31
CA LEU A 237 4.04 -1.53 13.42
C LEU A 237 2.76 -0.91 12.89
N LEU A 238 2.20 -1.45 11.79
CA LEU A 238 1.00 -0.94 11.15
C LEU A 238 -0.26 -1.68 11.64
N HIS A 239 -1.44 -1.14 11.30
CA HIS A 239 -2.73 -1.66 11.79
C HIS A 239 -3.06 -3.04 11.25
N GLY A 240 -2.59 -3.34 10.02
CA GLY A 240 -2.84 -4.61 9.37
C GLY A 240 -1.75 -4.97 8.38
N SER A 241 -1.82 -6.21 7.89
CA SER A 241 -0.84 -6.68 6.90
C SER A 241 -1.46 -7.67 5.93
N VAL A 242 -0.96 -7.66 4.70
CA VAL A 242 -1.22 -8.69 3.69
C VAL A 242 0.13 -9.22 3.24
N PHE A 243 0.30 -10.54 3.33
CA PHE A 243 1.54 -11.22 2.96
C PHE A 243 1.34 -12.00 1.68
N PHE A 244 2.23 -11.77 0.72
CA PHE A 244 2.23 -12.42 -0.59
C PHE A 244 3.38 -13.42 -0.68
N TYR A 245 3.10 -14.59 -1.23
CA TYR A 245 4.05 -15.68 -1.39
C TYR A 245 4.04 -16.17 -2.83
N SER A 246 5.22 -16.33 -3.40
CA SER A 246 5.46 -17.01 -4.67
C SER A 246 6.15 -18.33 -4.38
N ASN A 247 5.63 -19.41 -4.89
CA ASN A 247 6.18 -20.74 -4.74
C ASN A 247 6.34 -21.38 -6.13
N ASP A 248 7.57 -21.58 -6.54
CA ASP A 248 7.89 -22.31 -7.76
C ASP A 248 7.93 -23.81 -7.49
N GLN A 249 7.00 -24.55 -8.07
CA GLN A 249 6.99 -26.01 -8.06
C GLN A 249 7.24 -26.53 -9.49
N GLY A 250 8.49 -26.47 -9.93
CA GLY A 250 8.90 -27.00 -11.23
C GLY A 250 8.43 -26.14 -12.41
N HIS A 251 7.29 -26.46 -13.03
CA HIS A 251 6.77 -25.71 -14.19
C HIS A 251 5.62 -24.75 -13.84
N ASP A 252 5.09 -24.83 -12.62
CA ASP A 252 3.95 -24.01 -12.20
C ASP A 252 4.35 -23.08 -11.06
N THR A 253 4.14 -21.77 -11.24
CA THR A 253 4.28 -20.77 -10.19
C THR A 253 2.95 -20.58 -9.49
N TYR A 254 2.87 -20.95 -8.22
CA TYR A 254 1.70 -20.74 -7.38
C TYR A 254 1.88 -19.48 -6.54
N ARG A 255 0.95 -18.55 -6.67
CA ARG A 255 0.89 -17.38 -5.82
C ARG A 255 -0.19 -17.55 -4.77
N THR A 256 0.17 -17.24 -3.53
CA THR A 256 -0.79 -17.25 -2.41
C THR A 256 -0.64 -15.98 -1.59
N MET A 257 -1.71 -15.59 -0.92
CA MET A 257 -1.67 -14.49 0.02
C MET A 257 -2.33 -14.87 1.35
N ARG A 258 -1.94 -14.14 2.40
CA ARG A 258 -2.56 -14.21 3.73
C ARG A 258 -2.84 -12.80 4.22
N VAL A 259 -4.07 -12.59 4.66
CA VAL A 259 -4.42 -11.37 5.39
C VAL A 259 -4.04 -11.58 6.85
N GLY A 260 -3.22 -10.70 7.39
CA GLY A 260 -2.86 -10.67 8.80
C GLY A 260 -3.99 -10.09 9.67
N SER A 261 -3.73 -9.92 10.95
CA SER A 261 -4.70 -9.31 11.87
C SER A 261 -4.83 -7.80 11.62
N PHE A 262 -6.06 -7.30 11.64
CA PHE A 262 -6.36 -5.88 11.74
C PHE A 262 -6.88 -5.64 13.16
N GLY A 263 -6.02 -5.16 14.08
CA GLY A 263 -6.42 -4.68 15.40
C GLY A 263 -7.44 -5.52 16.19
N GLY A 264 -7.37 -6.87 16.10
CA GLY A 264 -8.32 -7.79 16.74
C GLY A 264 -9.59 -8.10 15.95
N ALA A 265 -9.77 -7.52 14.75
CA ALA A 265 -10.97 -7.72 13.93
C ALA A 265 -10.96 -9.03 13.12
N LEU A 266 -9.82 -9.70 13.00
CA LEU A 266 -9.76 -11.04 12.41
C LEU A 266 -9.68 -12.08 13.51
N ASP A 267 -10.63 -13.03 13.43
CA ASP A 267 -10.65 -14.22 14.27
C ASP A 267 -9.31 -14.97 14.09
N THR A 268 -8.43 -14.89 15.08
CA THR A 268 -7.07 -15.45 15.07
C THR A 268 -7.05 -16.96 14.89
N GLU A 269 -8.19 -17.62 15.05
CA GLU A 269 -8.31 -19.07 14.86
C GLU A 269 -8.42 -19.48 13.37
N ARG A 270 -8.67 -18.51 12.43
CA ARG A 270 -8.88 -18.81 11.01
C ARG A 270 -7.98 -18.01 10.10
N GLN A 271 -6.68 -18.28 10.13
CA GLN A 271 -5.78 -17.76 9.10
C GLN A 271 -6.13 -18.39 7.74
N THR A 272 -6.94 -17.70 6.96
CA THR A 272 -7.30 -18.17 5.62
C THR A 272 -6.16 -17.83 4.67
N VAL A 273 -5.70 -18.83 3.93
CA VAL A 273 -4.78 -18.67 2.81
C VAL A 273 -5.61 -18.56 1.55
N PHE A 274 -5.28 -17.62 0.70
CA PHE A 274 -5.91 -17.43 -0.59
C PHE A 274 -4.91 -17.77 -1.69
N GLU A 275 -5.31 -18.57 -2.65
CA GLU A 275 -4.64 -18.70 -3.93
C GLU A 275 -4.99 -17.47 -4.77
N THR A 276 -3.98 -16.85 -5.39
CA THR A 276 -4.15 -15.65 -6.20
C THR A 276 -3.79 -15.91 -7.65
N SER A 277 -4.52 -15.29 -8.55
CA SER A 277 -4.23 -15.26 -9.98
C SER A 277 -4.42 -13.86 -10.52
N VAL A 278 -3.56 -13.45 -11.45
CA VAL A 278 -3.68 -12.19 -12.18
C VAL A 278 -4.32 -12.50 -13.53
N GLY A 279 -5.38 -11.80 -13.85
CA GLY A 279 -6.10 -11.89 -15.11
C GLY A 279 -6.27 -10.53 -15.77
N PRO A 280 -6.98 -10.42 -16.90
CA PRO A 280 -7.19 -9.18 -17.63
C PRO A 280 -7.90 -8.04 -16.86
N ALA A 281 -8.55 -8.37 -15.76
CA ALA A 281 -9.25 -7.44 -14.87
C ALA A 281 -8.64 -7.50 -13.45
N GLY A 282 -7.33 -7.61 -13.37
CA GLY A 282 -6.59 -7.59 -12.12
C GLY A 282 -6.55 -8.92 -11.37
N VAL A 283 -6.33 -8.83 -10.07
CA VAL A 283 -6.16 -9.97 -9.17
C VAL A 283 -7.49 -10.55 -8.75
N ARG A 284 -7.54 -11.88 -8.70
CA ARG A 284 -8.62 -12.65 -8.07
C ARG A 284 -8.05 -13.50 -6.96
N ALA A 285 -8.81 -13.66 -5.89
CA ALA A 285 -8.45 -14.49 -4.75
C ALA A 285 -9.45 -15.61 -4.56
N LYS A 286 -8.95 -16.80 -4.27
CA LYS A 286 -9.76 -17.97 -3.95
C LYS A 286 -9.31 -18.56 -2.63
N ALA A 287 -10.23 -18.60 -1.65
CA ALA A 287 -9.93 -19.22 -0.37
C ALA A 287 -9.57 -20.70 -0.56
N THR A 288 -8.40 -21.11 -0.10
CA THR A 288 -8.02 -22.52 -0.05
C THR A 288 -8.64 -23.16 1.18
N LYS A 289 -9.03 -24.44 1.06
CA LYS A 289 -9.48 -25.22 2.23
C LYS A 289 -8.35 -25.20 3.27
N LYS A 290 -8.72 -24.94 4.55
CA LYS A 290 -7.83 -24.93 5.71
C LYS A 290 -6.74 -25.99 5.60
N ILE A 291 -5.50 -25.55 5.51
CA ILE A 291 -4.35 -26.38 5.87
C ILE A 291 -4.30 -26.31 7.40
N GLY A 292 -4.46 -27.43 8.07
CA GLY A 292 -4.25 -27.53 9.51
C GLY A 292 -2.82 -27.07 9.88
N PRO A 293 -2.51 -26.93 11.18
CA PRO A 293 -1.20 -26.43 11.60
C PRO A 293 -0.12 -27.39 11.10
N SER A 294 0.48 -27.08 9.99
CA SER A 294 1.70 -27.69 9.50
C SER A 294 2.83 -26.71 9.77
N ASN A 295 3.81 -27.19 10.49
CA ASN A 295 5.07 -26.52 10.76
C ASN A 295 5.66 -25.91 9.49
N TRP A 296 5.67 -24.58 9.42
CA TRP A 296 6.43 -23.79 8.45
C TRP A 296 7.57 -23.09 9.16
#